data_6d4ae890d8766d913c8ed691af087c3b
#
_entry.id   6d4ae890d8766d913c8ed691af087c3b
#
_cell.length_a   1.000
_cell.length_b   1.000
_cell.length_c   1.000
_cell.angle_alpha   90.00
_cell.angle_beta   90.00
_cell.angle_gamma   90.00
#
_symmetry.space_group_name_H-M   'P 1'
#
loop_
_entity.id
_entity.type
_entity.pdbx_description
1 polymer ?
#
loop_
_entity_poly.entity_id
_entity_poly.type
_entity_poly.pdbx_seq_one_letter_code
_entity_poly.pdbx_strand_id
1 'polypeptide(L)'
;MFSNMRCGILLVTHPGLGNALLEVVRHLLGPVPLPLHCQCLEVGYDADPVSLLPAALQTLQDLDSGAGVLLLTDLYGASPSNLASDLHALHRHCRRVSGLNLPMLVRVMNYPDLALDGLTQIAASAPQHGAIVDNA
;
A
#
# COMPACT_ATOMS: atom_id res chain seq x y z
N MET A 1 -24.00 -2.74 7.02
CA MET A 1 -23.91 -1.55 6.23
C MET A 1 -22.63 -0.78 6.53
N PHE A 2 -22.39 -0.37 7.72
CA PHE A 2 -21.14 0.32 8.04
C PHE A 2 -19.96 -0.62 8.12
N SER A 3 -20.23 -1.89 8.37
CA SER A 3 -19.21 -2.92 8.45
C SER A 3 -18.46 -3.16 7.14
N ASN A 4 -18.94 -2.58 6.02
CA ASN A 4 -18.29 -2.77 4.73
C ASN A 4 -17.24 -1.73 4.41
N MET A 5 -17.04 -0.76 5.30
CA MET A 5 -15.99 0.24 5.09
C MET A 5 -14.64 -0.37 5.42
N ARG A 6 -13.85 -0.59 4.40
CA ARG A 6 -12.51 -1.16 4.52
C ARG A 6 -11.48 -0.14 4.08
N CYS A 7 -10.27 -0.26 4.63
CA CYS A 7 -9.16 0.58 4.21
C CYS A 7 -8.82 0.34 2.74
N GLY A 8 -8.43 1.41 2.04
CA GLY A 8 -7.80 1.28 0.74
C GLY A 8 -6.30 1.04 0.90
N ILE A 9 -5.69 0.50 -0.12
CA ILE A 9 -4.24 0.29 -0.19
C ILE A 9 -3.70 1.05 -1.39
N LEU A 10 -2.70 1.89 -1.19
CA LEU A 10 -2.00 2.55 -2.27
C LEU A 10 -0.53 2.17 -2.24
N LEU A 11 -0.09 1.48 -3.28
CA LEU A 11 1.32 1.15 -3.45
C LEU A 11 2.00 2.32 -4.17
N VAL A 12 3.08 2.83 -3.61
CA VAL A 12 3.86 3.92 -4.21
C VAL A 12 5.30 3.44 -4.32
N THR A 13 5.72 3.07 -5.52
CA THR A 13 6.97 2.34 -5.73
C THR A 13 7.78 2.91 -6.88
N HIS A 14 9.00 2.41 -7.01
CA HIS A 14 9.81 2.59 -8.21
C HIS A 14 9.17 1.85 -9.40
N PRO A 15 9.57 2.20 -10.64
CA PRO A 15 8.98 1.60 -11.83
C PRO A 15 9.11 0.07 -11.86
N GLY A 16 8.04 -0.60 -12.29
CA GLY A 16 8.03 -2.04 -12.50
C GLY A 16 7.75 -2.88 -11.27
N LEU A 17 7.82 -2.30 -10.06
CA LEU A 17 7.72 -3.09 -8.83
C LEU A 17 6.29 -3.24 -8.33
N GLY A 18 5.59 -2.13 -8.14
CA GLY A 18 4.27 -2.17 -7.52
C GLY A 18 3.25 -2.94 -8.31
N ASN A 19 3.18 -2.72 -9.62
CA ASN A 19 2.23 -3.43 -10.47
C ASN A 19 2.53 -4.92 -10.55
N ALA A 20 3.82 -5.30 -10.56
CA ALA A 20 4.21 -6.70 -10.56
C ALA A 20 3.80 -7.40 -9.26
N LEU A 21 4.03 -6.76 -8.12
CA LEU A 21 3.60 -7.28 -6.82
C LEU A 21 2.08 -7.45 -6.77
N LEU A 22 1.35 -6.46 -7.22
CA LEU A 22 -0.11 -6.49 -7.21
C LEU A 22 -0.65 -7.62 -8.08
N GLU A 23 -0.06 -7.83 -9.25
CA GLU A 23 -0.46 -8.91 -10.13
C GLU A 23 -0.22 -10.29 -9.50
N VAL A 24 0.94 -10.47 -8.85
CA VAL A 24 1.24 -11.72 -8.15
C VAL A 24 0.23 -11.97 -7.04
N VAL A 25 -0.11 -10.95 -6.27
CA VAL A 25 -1.10 -11.10 -5.19
C VAL A 25 -2.47 -11.49 -5.74
N ARG A 26 -2.87 -10.91 -6.86
CA ARG A 26 -4.14 -11.29 -7.50
C ARG A 26 -4.16 -12.76 -7.87
N HIS A 27 -3.06 -13.28 -8.38
CA HIS A 27 -2.95 -14.70 -8.71
C HIS A 27 -2.96 -15.59 -7.47
N LEU A 28 -2.27 -15.17 -6.41
CA LEU A 28 -2.19 -15.95 -5.18
C LEU A 28 -3.53 -16.04 -4.45
N LEU A 29 -4.33 -14.98 -4.48
CA LEU A 29 -5.60 -14.94 -3.76
C LEU A 29 -6.79 -15.45 -4.57
N GLY A 30 -6.54 -15.83 -5.82
CA GLY A 30 -7.54 -16.51 -6.63
C GLY A 30 -8.40 -15.58 -7.48
N PRO A 31 -9.47 -16.13 -8.10
CA PRO A 31 -10.23 -15.40 -9.12
C PRO A 31 -11.22 -14.38 -8.57
N VAL A 32 -11.37 -14.28 -7.25
CA VAL A 32 -12.28 -13.29 -6.64
C VAL A 32 -11.59 -11.95 -6.55
N PRO A 33 -12.34 -10.84 -6.46
CA PRO A 33 -11.75 -9.53 -6.22
C PRO A 33 -10.92 -9.51 -4.94
N LEU A 34 -9.88 -8.67 -4.91
CA LEU A 34 -9.06 -8.51 -3.72
C LEU A 34 -9.92 -8.03 -2.54
N PRO A 35 -9.62 -8.51 -1.32
CA PRO A 35 -10.39 -8.10 -0.13
C PRO A 35 -10.32 -6.60 0.14
N LEU A 36 -9.21 -5.96 -0.21
CA LEU A 36 -9.02 -4.52 -0.08
C LEU A 36 -8.77 -3.91 -1.44
N HIS A 37 -9.40 -2.76 -1.71
CA HIS A 37 -9.12 -2.00 -2.93
C HIS A 37 -7.66 -1.57 -2.93
N CYS A 38 -6.93 -1.93 -3.97
CA CYS A 38 -5.52 -1.64 -4.09
C CYS A 38 -5.23 -0.99 -5.44
N GLN A 39 -4.57 0.15 -5.41
CA GLN A 39 -4.06 0.86 -6.58
C GLN A 39 -2.56 0.97 -6.47
N CYS A 40 -1.90 1.21 -7.59
CA CYS A 40 -0.46 1.37 -7.63
C CYS A 40 -0.07 2.63 -8.38
N LEU A 41 0.84 3.39 -7.78
CA LEU A 41 1.52 4.51 -8.43
C LEU A 41 3.00 4.16 -8.55
N GLU A 42 3.49 4.06 -9.78
CA GLU A 42 4.91 3.86 -10.02
C GLU A 42 5.54 5.22 -10.35
N VAL A 43 6.52 5.60 -9.56
CA VAL A 43 7.19 6.90 -9.69
C VAL A 43 8.42 6.71 -10.56
N GLY A 44 8.40 7.27 -11.78
CA GLY A 44 9.53 7.17 -12.69
C GLY A 44 10.81 7.77 -12.12
N TYR A 45 11.95 7.26 -12.56
CA TYR A 45 13.24 7.71 -12.03
C TYR A 45 13.49 9.19 -12.28
N ASP A 46 12.97 9.72 -13.39
CA ASP A 46 13.12 11.13 -13.76
C ASP A 46 11.85 11.95 -13.51
N ALA A 47 10.88 11.38 -12.82
CA ALA A 47 9.61 12.06 -12.58
C ALA A 47 9.79 13.18 -11.55
N ASP A 48 9.06 14.27 -11.78
CA ASP A 48 8.95 15.36 -10.82
C ASP A 48 7.84 15.02 -9.80
N PRO A 49 8.17 14.77 -8.53
CA PRO A 49 7.16 14.42 -7.53
C PRO A 49 6.07 15.50 -7.39
N VAL A 50 6.43 16.76 -7.57
CA VAL A 50 5.45 17.86 -7.45
C VAL A 50 4.40 17.77 -8.54
N SER A 51 4.79 17.43 -9.76
CA SER A 51 3.84 17.30 -10.88
C SER A 51 2.95 16.05 -10.74
N LEU A 52 3.38 15.03 -10.01
CA LEU A 52 2.60 13.82 -9.78
C LEU A 52 1.58 13.99 -8.66
N LEU A 53 1.77 14.97 -7.79
CA LEU A 53 1.00 15.09 -6.55
C LEU A 53 -0.51 15.23 -6.78
N PRO A 54 -1.01 16.06 -7.72
CA PRO A 54 -2.46 16.19 -7.90
C PRO A 54 -3.15 14.88 -8.29
N ALA A 55 -2.60 14.13 -9.24
CA ALA A 55 -3.17 12.86 -9.66
C ALA A 55 -3.06 11.80 -8.57
N ALA A 56 -1.94 11.79 -7.86
CA ALA A 56 -1.73 10.88 -6.73
C ALA A 56 -2.74 11.15 -5.61
N LEU A 57 -2.98 12.42 -5.30
CA LEU A 57 -3.98 12.80 -4.29
C LEU A 57 -5.38 12.37 -4.70
N GLN A 58 -5.72 12.51 -5.97
CA GLN A 58 -7.03 12.04 -6.47
C GLN A 58 -7.19 10.54 -6.31
N THR A 59 -6.15 9.77 -6.65
CA THR A 59 -6.15 8.32 -6.46
C THR A 59 -6.34 7.96 -4.99
N LEU A 60 -5.64 8.65 -4.11
CA LEU A 60 -5.75 8.45 -2.67
C LEU A 60 -7.18 8.71 -2.17
N GLN A 61 -7.76 9.82 -2.60
CA GLN A 61 -9.13 10.20 -2.22
C GLN A 61 -10.14 9.18 -2.73
N ASP A 62 -9.96 8.68 -3.94
CA ASP A 62 -10.85 7.66 -4.52
C ASP A 62 -10.77 6.33 -3.77
N LEU A 63 -9.62 6.01 -3.20
CA LEU A 63 -9.43 4.80 -2.41
C LEU A 63 -10.01 4.90 -0.99
N ASP A 64 -10.18 6.10 -0.48
CA ASP A 64 -10.66 6.31 0.88
C ASP A 64 -12.18 6.25 0.92
N SER A 65 -12.71 5.14 1.41
CA SER A 65 -14.16 4.96 1.60
C SER A 65 -14.68 5.57 2.91
N GLY A 66 -13.79 6.17 3.68
CA GLY A 66 -14.05 6.65 5.03
C GLY A 66 -13.22 5.93 6.09
N ALA A 67 -12.68 4.76 5.76
CA ALA A 67 -11.82 3.99 6.65
C ALA A 67 -10.34 4.37 6.55
N GLY A 68 -9.98 5.21 5.60
CA GLY A 68 -8.59 5.63 5.39
C GLY A 68 -7.86 4.76 4.39
N VAL A 69 -6.61 5.09 4.15
CA VAL A 69 -5.77 4.41 3.17
C VAL A 69 -4.42 4.08 3.78
N LEU A 70 -3.96 2.86 3.55
CA LEU A 70 -2.61 2.44 3.91
C LEU A 70 -1.70 2.64 2.69
N LEU A 71 -0.69 3.48 2.85
CA LEU A 71 0.32 3.74 1.82
C LEU A 71 1.50 2.81 2.05
N LEU A 72 1.81 1.98 1.06
CA LEU A 72 2.94 1.06 1.14
C LEU A 72 3.98 1.47 0.11
N THR A 73 5.17 1.79 0.58
CA THR A 73 6.28 2.21 -0.28
C THR A 73 7.40 1.20 -0.23
N ASP A 74 8.17 1.13 -1.31
CA ASP A 74 9.21 0.11 -1.43
C ASP A 74 10.48 0.43 -0.63
N LEU A 75 10.91 1.70 -0.60
CA LEU A 75 12.16 2.07 0.05
C LEU A 75 12.02 3.39 0.79
N TYR A 76 12.27 3.37 2.08
CA TYR A 76 12.21 4.57 2.91
C TYR A 76 13.25 5.60 2.44
N GLY A 77 12.81 6.86 2.30
CA GLY A 77 13.68 7.96 1.92
C GLY A 77 13.86 8.15 0.42
N ALA A 78 13.38 7.21 -0.41
CA ALA A 78 13.40 7.36 -1.87
C ALA A 78 12.23 8.23 -2.35
N SER A 79 12.22 8.58 -3.65
CA SER A 79 11.18 9.43 -4.22
C SER A 79 9.75 8.94 -4.00
N PRO A 80 9.44 7.63 -4.17
CA PRO A 80 8.10 7.16 -3.85
C PRO A 80 7.70 7.40 -2.39
N SER A 81 8.63 7.18 -1.47
CA SER A 81 8.38 7.42 -0.04
C SER A 81 8.15 8.90 0.24
N ASN A 82 8.89 9.77 -0.42
CA ASN A 82 8.72 11.21 -0.27
C ASN A 82 7.37 11.68 -0.82
N LEU A 83 6.93 11.14 -1.97
CA LEU A 83 5.61 11.43 -2.49
C LEU A 83 4.52 10.97 -1.51
N ALA A 84 4.67 9.80 -0.93
CA ALA A 84 3.74 9.29 0.08
C ALA A 84 3.70 10.18 1.32
N SER A 85 4.84 10.75 1.71
CA SER A 85 4.90 11.70 2.82
C SER A 85 4.11 12.97 2.51
N ASP A 86 4.24 13.48 1.28
CA ASP A 86 3.50 14.67 0.85
C ASP A 86 2.00 14.39 0.78
N LEU A 87 1.62 13.21 0.33
CA LEU A 87 0.21 12.78 0.32
C LEU A 87 -0.35 12.74 1.74
N HIS A 88 0.40 12.23 2.71
CA HIS A 88 -0.03 12.19 4.10
C HIS A 88 -0.25 13.58 4.66
N ALA A 89 0.55 14.55 4.26
CA ALA A 89 0.38 15.92 4.71
C ALA A 89 -0.93 16.55 4.19
N LEU A 90 -1.37 16.15 3.00
CA LEU A 90 -2.58 16.66 2.36
C LEU A 90 -3.84 15.86 2.70
N HIS A 91 -3.69 14.58 3.00
CA HIS A 91 -4.80 13.67 3.32
C HIS A 91 -4.42 12.88 4.57
N ARG A 92 -4.79 13.38 5.72
CA ARG A 92 -4.28 12.85 6.99
C ARG A 92 -4.83 11.49 7.37
N HIS A 93 -5.96 11.10 6.77
CA HIS A 93 -6.56 9.79 7.04
C HIS A 93 -5.85 8.70 6.27
N CYS A 94 -4.55 8.62 6.44
CA CYS A 94 -3.71 7.57 5.87
C CYS A 94 -2.50 7.32 6.77
N ARG A 95 -1.85 6.19 6.54
CA ARG A 95 -0.61 5.82 7.23
C ARG A 95 0.37 5.30 6.17
N ARG A 96 1.64 5.54 6.40
CA ARG A 96 2.70 5.12 5.49
C ARG A 96 3.57 4.05 6.14
N VAL A 97 3.76 2.94 5.44
CA VAL A 97 4.71 1.89 5.84
C VAL A 97 5.66 1.65 4.67
N SER A 98 6.95 1.71 4.94
CA SER A 98 7.98 1.45 3.94
C SER A 98 8.51 0.02 4.07
N GLY A 99 9.20 -0.44 3.02
CA GLY A 99 9.71 -1.80 2.99
C GLY A 99 8.75 -2.79 2.36
N LEU A 100 7.89 -2.30 1.47
CA LEU A 100 6.92 -3.14 0.75
C LEU A 100 7.58 -4.36 0.15
N ASN A 101 6.99 -5.51 0.42
CA ASN A 101 7.39 -6.78 -0.15
C ASN A 101 6.15 -7.67 -0.30
N LEU A 102 6.31 -8.79 -0.99
CA LEU A 102 5.19 -9.67 -1.25
C LEU A 102 4.52 -10.23 0.02
N PRO A 103 5.28 -10.75 1.01
CA PRO A 103 4.66 -11.20 2.25
C PRO A 103 3.86 -10.12 2.96
N MET A 104 4.34 -8.88 2.97
CA MET A 104 3.61 -7.75 3.57
C MET A 104 2.27 -7.55 2.89
N LEU A 105 2.25 -7.52 1.55
CA LEU A 105 1.03 -7.26 0.80
C LEU A 105 0.02 -8.39 0.97
N VAL A 106 0.48 -9.64 0.91
CA VAL A 106 -0.39 -10.80 1.15
C VAL A 106 -0.96 -10.74 2.57
N ARG A 107 -0.12 -10.42 3.54
CA ARG A 107 -0.55 -10.40 4.94
C ARG A 107 -1.62 -9.34 5.21
N VAL A 108 -1.46 -8.13 4.66
CA VAL A 108 -2.48 -7.07 4.82
C VAL A 108 -3.82 -7.51 4.24
N MET A 109 -3.81 -8.19 3.10
CA MET A 109 -5.03 -8.69 2.46
C MET A 109 -5.76 -9.74 3.30
N ASN A 110 -5.04 -10.41 4.22
CA ASN A 110 -5.64 -11.40 5.11
C ASN A 110 -6.37 -10.78 6.31
N TYR A 111 -6.28 -9.47 6.50
CA TYR A 111 -6.92 -8.77 7.61
C TYR A 111 -7.78 -7.61 7.11
N PRO A 112 -8.74 -7.88 6.20
CA PRO A 112 -9.45 -6.81 5.51
C PRO A 112 -10.40 -6.01 6.40
N ASP A 113 -10.74 -6.51 7.58
CA ASP A 113 -11.71 -5.86 8.45
C ASP A 113 -11.08 -5.02 9.55
N LEU A 114 -9.75 -4.96 9.62
CA LEU A 114 -9.07 -4.13 10.59
C LEU A 114 -9.17 -2.65 10.24
N ALA A 115 -9.26 -1.81 11.27
CA ALA A 115 -9.13 -0.37 11.12
C ALA A 115 -7.71 -0.01 10.69
N LEU A 116 -7.54 1.22 10.23
CA LEU A 116 -6.27 1.68 9.64
C LEU A 116 -5.08 1.46 10.57
N ASP A 117 -5.20 1.78 11.85
CA ASP A 117 -4.08 1.62 12.79
C ASP A 117 -3.70 0.14 12.97
N GLY A 118 -4.70 -0.73 13.07
CA GLY A 118 -4.45 -2.17 13.18
C GLY A 118 -3.81 -2.73 11.93
N LEU A 119 -4.30 -2.32 10.76
CA LEU A 119 -3.75 -2.75 9.47
C LEU A 119 -2.30 -2.26 9.29
N THR A 120 -2.01 -1.05 9.75
CA THR A 120 -0.66 -0.50 9.75
C THR A 120 0.29 -1.38 10.56
N GLN A 121 -0.14 -1.85 11.74
CA GLN A 121 0.67 -2.72 12.57
C GLN A 121 0.92 -4.07 11.90
N ILE A 122 -0.08 -4.61 11.21
CA ILE A 122 0.08 -5.85 10.43
C ILE A 122 1.17 -5.65 9.37
N ALA A 123 1.11 -4.57 8.63
CA ALA A 123 2.11 -4.27 7.60
C ALA A 123 3.51 -4.11 8.21
N ALA A 124 3.63 -3.34 9.28
CA ALA A 124 4.92 -3.05 9.91
C ALA A 124 5.57 -4.28 10.52
N SER A 125 4.78 -5.26 10.96
CA SER A 125 5.30 -6.50 11.54
C SER A 125 5.56 -7.60 10.51
N ALA A 126 5.14 -7.42 9.26
CA ALA A 126 5.25 -8.45 8.23
C ALA A 126 6.68 -8.95 7.99
N PRO A 127 7.73 -8.11 8.01
CA PRO A 127 9.09 -8.60 7.80
C PRO A 127 9.52 -9.68 8.80
N GLN A 128 9.03 -9.60 10.03
CA GLN A 128 9.36 -10.60 11.07
C GLN A 128 8.71 -11.94 10.81
N HIS A 129 7.61 -11.96 10.05
CA HIS A 129 6.85 -13.17 9.76
C HIS A 129 7.07 -13.69 8.35
N GLY A 130 7.61 -12.86 7.47
CA GLY A 130 7.80 -13.21 6.06
C GLY A 130 9.23 -13.62 5.69
N ALA A 131 10.21 -13.25 6.51
CA ALA A 131 11.60 -13.62 6.27
C ALA A 131 11.90 -14.91 7.03
N ILE A 132 11.90 -16.02 6.33
CA ILE A 132 12.05 -17.34 6.92
C ILE A 132 13.48 -17.85 6.67
N VAL A 133 14.13 -18.30 7.72
CA VAL A 133 15.39 -19.01 7.61
C VAL A 133 15.07 -20.51 7.62
N ASP A 134 15.37 -21.15 6.52
CA ASP A 134 15.03 -22.56 6.31
C ASP A 134 16.33 -23.34 6.21
N ASN A 135 16.89 -23.62 7.34
CA ASN A 135 18.20 -24.29 7.42
C ASN A 135 18.20 -25.46 8.39
N ALA A 136 17.07 -25.94 8.64
CA ALA A 136 16.89 -26.97 9.67
C ALA A 136 17.74 -28.21 9.48
#